data_4f38ad5c17d6249e0e4a7a1235e8df5f
#
_entry.id   4f38ad5c17d6249e0e4a7a1235e8df5f
#
_cell.length_a   1.000
_cell.length_b   1.000
_cell.length_c   1.000
_cell.angle_alpha   90.00
_cell.angle_beta   90.00
_cell.angle_gamma   90.00
#
_symmetry.space_group_name_H-M   'P 1'
#
loop_
_entity.id
_entity.type
_entity.pdbx_description
1 polymer ?
#
loop_
_entity_poly.entity_id
_entity_poly.type
_entity_poly.pdbx_seq_one_letter_code
_entity_poly.pdbx_strand_id
1 'polypeptide(L)'
;MIADFDAQRWADADMAAPIALPNWTRGHVLTHIARNADGIARALSGALRGEIVKRYPNGPEGRAAEIEAGAGRPVLEQLADVRESADRLDRVFGAVADADAWNATADNRPSRSWIRARWQEVEVHRIDADSGYTVDRWPAEFVALLLPRLADRLPDRARGPLRLEVTADGSLNPELAGRVWVVPGQDPPADPVDVRGPDWAALAWLTGRTSAVGEAMTALPELGPWL
;
A
#
# COMPACT_ATOMS: atom_id res chain seq x y z
N MET A 1 -4.59 10.91 -5.69
CA MET A 1 -5.40 9.71 -5.99
C MET A 1 -6.74 10.06 -6.63
N ILE A 2 -7.70 10.66 -5.94
CA ILE A 2 -9.04 10.93 -6.52
C ILE A 2 -8.94 11.73 -7.83
N ALA A 3 -8.14 12.79 -7.87
CA ALA A 3 -7.93 13.58 -9.09
C ALA A 3 -7.36 12.76 -10.26
N ASP A 4 -6.52 11.74 -9.99
CA ASP A 4 -6.01 10.89 -11.07
C ASP A 4 -7.11 9.98 -11.60
N PHE A 5 -7.94 9.44 -10.71
CA PHE A 5 -9.06 8.59 -11.10
C PHE A 5 -10.10 9.38 -11.93
N ASP A 6 -10.37 10.63 -11.56
CA ASP A 6 -11.26 11.53 -12.30
C ASP A 6 -10.72 11.86 -13.70
N ALA A 7 -9.40 11.95 -13.84
CA ALA A 7 -8.77 12.24 -15.12
C ALA A 7 -8.85 11.09 -16.12
N GLN A 8 -9.08 9.84 -15.65
CA GLN A 8 -9.03 8.66 -16.51
C GLN A 8 -10.22 8.46 -17.44
N ARG A 9 -11.35 9.09 -17.19
CA ARG A 9 -12.58 8.90 -18.01
C ARG A 9 -12.94 7.43 -18.25
N TRP A 10 -12.73 6.59 -17.23
CA TRP A 10 -13.08 5.17 -17.31
C TRP A 10 -14.56 4.96 -17.61
N ALA A 11 -14.86 3.95 -18.43
CA ALA A 11 -16.21 3.43 -18.63
C ALA A 11 -16.50 2.26 -17.66
N ASP A 12 -17.76 1.87 -17.54
CA ASP A 12 -18.16 0.75 -16.68
C ASP A 12 -17.43 -0.55 -17.03
N ALA A 13 -17.18 -0.80 -18.31
CA ALA A 13 -16.41 -1.97 -18.77
C ALA A 13 -14.98 -2.00 -18.23
N ASP A 14 -14.38 -0.84 -17.96
CA ASP A 14 -13.01 -0.76 -17.44
C ASP A 14 -12.93 -1.26 -15.99
N MET A 15 -14.03 -1.31 -15.25
CA MET A 15 -14.07 -1.85 -13.89
C MET A 15 -13.80 -3.36 -13.86
N ALA A 16 -14.13 -4.07 -14.93
CA ALA A 16 -13.84 -5.49 -15.09
C ALA A 16 -12.45 -5.76 -15.66
N ALA A 17 -11.67 -4.73 -16.02
CA ALA A 17 -10.33 -4.90 -16.55
C ALA A 17 -9.41 -5.58 -15.51
N PRO A 18 -8.70 -6.68 -15.88
CA PRO A 18 -7.75 -7.33 -15.02
C PRO A 18 -6.58 -6.38 -14.72
N ILE A 19 -5.99 -6.53 -13.56
CA ILE A 19 -4.84 -5.75 -13.10
C ILE A 19 -3.68 -6.68 -12.72
N ALA A 20 -2.55 -6.12 -12.29
CA ALA A 20 -1.38 -6.91 -11.91
C ALA A 20 -1.60 -7.77 -10.63
N LEU A 21 -2.64 -7.51 -9.86
CA LEU A 21 -2.99 -8.34 -8.69
C LEU A 21 -3.80 -9.57 -9.15
N PRO A 22 -3.35 -10.80 -8.83
CA PRO A 22 -4.05 -12.02 -9.25
C PRO A 22 -5.50 -12.05 -8.78
N ASN A 23 -6.41 -12.39 -9.69
CA ASN A 23 -7.87 -12.49 -9.46
C ASN A 23 -8.57 -11.16 -9.10
N TRP A 24 -7.89 -10.02 -9.22
CA TRP A 24 -8.49 -8.72 -9.00
C TRP A 24 -8.66 -7.96 -10.32
N THR A 25 -9.72 -7.16 -10.35
CA THR A 25 -9.98 -6.16 -11.39
C THR A 25 -9.81 -4.76 -10.80
N ARG A 26 -9.87 -3.75 -11.66
CA ARG A 26 -9.85 -2.34 -11.22
C ARG A 26 -10.98 -2.07 -10.23
N GLY A 27 -12.18 -2.60 -10.45
CA GLY A 27 -13.30 -2.46 -9.53
C GLY A 27 -13.05 -3.05 -8.14
N HIS A 28 -12.31 -4.16 -8.05
CA HIS A 28 -11.89 -4.70 -6.76
C HIS A 28 -10.96 -3.72 -6.00
N VAL A 29 -10.01 -3.09 -6.69
CA VAL A 29 -9.10 -2.11 -6.08
C VAL A 29 -9.85 -0.90 -5.58
N LEU A 30 -10.75 -0.32 -6.38
CA LEU A 30 -11.53 0.86 -5.96
C LEU A 30 -12.42 0.53 -4.76
N THR A 31 -13.12 -0.61 -4.81
CA THR A 31 -13.93 -1.07 -3.67
C THR A 31 -13.09 -1.32 -2.44
N HIS A 32 -11.90 -1.95 -2.59
CA HIS A 32 -10.98 -2.17 -1.48
C HIS A 32 -10.53 -0.86 -0.84
N ILE A 33 -10.14 0.14 -1.63
CA ILE A 33 -9.73 1.46 -1.13
C ILE A 33 -10.85 2.12 -0.32
N ALA A 34 -12.09 2.03 -0.79
CA ALA A 34 -13.27 2.56 -0.09
C ALA A 34 -13.52 1.81 1.23
N ARG A 35 -13.59 0.48 1.20
CA ARG A 35 -13.81 -0.34 2.41
C ARG A 35 -12.68 -0.22 3.44
N ASN A 36 -11.45 -0.01 2.98
CA ASN A 36 -10.32 0.26 3.87
C ASN A 36 -10.53 1.58 4.64
N ALA A 37 -10.96 2.65 3.96
CA ALA A 37 -11.27 3.92 4.61
C ALA A 37 -12.40 3.78 5.65
N ASP A 38 -13.50 3.11 5.29
CA ASP A 38 -14.63 2.88 6.19
C ASP A 38 -14.23 2.06 7.41
N GLY A 39 -13.40 1.03 7.22
CA GLY A 39 -12.90 0.23 8.32
C GLY A 39 -12.07 1.05 9.30
N ILE A 40 -11.15 1.88 8.81
CA ILE A 40 -10.33 2.75 9.65
C ILE A 40 -11.22 3.78 10.36
N ALA A 41 -12.15 4.42 9.65
CA ALA A 41 -13.07 5.39 10.25
C ALA A 41 -13.92 4.76 11.38
N ARG A 42 -14.39 3.54 11.19
CA ARG A 42 -15.12 2.77 12.20
C ARG A 42 -14.30 2.55 13.47
N ALA A 43 -13.06 2.08 13.32
CA ALA A 43 -12.16 1.81 14.45
C ALA A 43 -11.81 3.10 15.22
N LEU A 44 -11.49 4.17 14.50
CA LEU A 44 -11.18 5.47 15.09
C LEU A 44 -12.39 6.09 15.81
N SER A 45 -13.58 5.97 15.21
CA SER A 45 -14.82 6.42 15.85
C SER A 45 -15.12 5.65 17.15
N GLY A 46 -14.78 4.35 17.19
CA GLY A 46 -14.82 3.58 18.44
C GLY A 46 -13.86 4.13 19.47
N ALA A 47 -12.60 4.37 19.10
CA ALA A 47 -11.59 4.92 20.00
C ALA A 47 -11.96 6.28 20.59
N LEU A 48 -12.64 7.15 19.82
CA LEU A 48 -13.17 8.43 20.31
C LEU A 48 -14.24 8.26 21.42
N ARG A 49 -14.92 7.11 21.45
CA ARG A 49 -15.90 6.77 22.49
C ARG A 49 -15.32 5.91 23.62
N GLY A 50 -14.00 5.62 23.59
CA GLY A 50 -13.36 4.71 24.52
C GLY A 50 -13.66 3.22 24.26
N GLU A 51 -14.14 2.88 23.07
CA GLU A 51 -14.53 1.52 22.65
C GLU A 51 -13.47 0.92 21.71
N ILE A 52 -13.19 -0.37 21.82
CA ILE A 52 -12.37 -1.10 20.86
C ILE A 52 -13.29 -1.74 19.82
N VAL A 53 -13.37 -1.11 18.65
CA VAL A 53 -14.21 -1.56 17.53
C VAL A 53 -13.34 -2.12 16.43
N LYS A 54 -13.66 -3.33 15.94
CA LYS A 54 -12.95 -3.96 14.83
C LYS A 54 -13.23 -3.22 13.50
N ARG A 55 -12.20 -3.04 12.69
CA ARG A 55 -12.34 -2.49 11.34
C ARG A 55 -13.32 -3.26 10.49
N TYR A 56 -13.24 -4.57 10.53
CA TYR A 56 -14.09 -5.50 9.79
C TYR A 56 -14.84 -6.39 10.79
N PRO A 57 -16.10 -6.07 11.12
CA PRO A 57 -16.86 -6.82 12.12
C PRO A 57 -17.02 -8.31 11.77
N ASN A 58 -17.17 -8.61 10.48
CA ASN A 58 -17.33 -9.96 9.95
C ASN A 58 -15.98 -10.62 9.57
N GLY A 59 -14.86 -10.07 10.07
CA GLY A 59 -13.52 -10.61 9.82
C GLY A 59 -13.02 -10.50 8.38
N PRO A 60 -11.94 -11.26 8.04
CA PRO A 60 -11.35 -11.25 6.71
C PRO A 60 -12.32 -11.73 5.61
N GLU A 61 -13.14 -12.73 5.89
CA GLU A 61 -14.13 -13.29 4.95
C GLU A 61 -15.22 -12.26 4.62
N GLY A 62 -15.74 -11.56 5.62
CA GLY A 62 -16.72 -10.49 5.40
C GLY A 62 -16.12 -9.33 4.59
N ARG A 63 -14.85 -8.96 4.87
CA ARG A 63 -14.14 -7.97 4.05
C ARG A 63 -14.01 -8.42 2.59
N ALA A 64 -13.63 -9.67 2.35
CA ALA A 64 -13.49 -10.21 1.00
C ALA A 64 -14.83 -10.20 0.26
N ALA A 65 -15.90 -10.63 0.93
CA ALA A 65 -17.26 -10.61 0.36
C ALA A 65 -17.75 -9.19 0.02
N GLU A 66 -17.45 -8.18 0.84
CA GLU A 66 -17.79 -6.78 0.57
C GLU A 66 -17.03 -6.24 -0.65
N ILE A 67 -15.76 -6.61 -0.82
CA ILE A 67 -14.96 -6.22 -1.99
C ILE A 67 -15.53 -6.86 -3.26
N GLU A 68 -15.78 -8.16 -3.23
CA GLU A 68 -16.34 -8.91 -4.35
C GLU A 68 -17.70 -8.34 -4.79
N ALA A 69 -18.60 -8.12 -3.84
CA ALA A 69 -19.92 -7.56 -4.11
C ALA A 69 -19.87 -6.14 -4.71
N GLY A 70 -18.85 -5.37 -4.38
CA GLY A 70 -18.68 -4.00 -4.87
C GLY A 70 -17.93 -3.88 -6.19
N ALA A 71 -17.19 -4.90 -6.60
CA ALA A 71 -16.25 -4.81 -7.73
C ALA A 71 -16.93 -4.58 -9.09
N GLY A 72 -18.14 -5.10 -9.27
CA GLY A 72 -18.92 -4.98 -10.52
C GLY A 72 -19.79 -3.75 -10.62
N ARG A 73 -19.74 -2.79 -9.68
CA ARG A 73 -20.58 -1.59 -9.73
C ARG A 73 -20.18 -0.65 -10.87
N PRO A 74 -21.10 0.18 -11.38
CA PRO A 74 -20.78 1.22 -12.36
C PRO A 74 -19.67 2.15 -11.89
N VAL A 75 -18.86 2.65 -12.80
CA VAL A 75 -17.66 3.47 -12.49
C VAL A 75 -17.97 4.70 -11.66
N LEU A 76 -19.09 5.39 -11.96
CA LEU A 76 -19.48 6.60 -11.23
C LEU A 76 -19.84 6.28 -9.77
N GLU A 77 -20.47 5.14 -9.51
CA GLU A 77 -20.78 4.68 -8.16
C GLU A 77 -19.52 4.33 -7.39
N GLN A 78 -18.56 3.66 -8.03
CA GLN A 78 -17.29 3.32 -7.39
C GLN A 78 -16.46 4.56 -7.08
N LEU A 79 -16.37 5.52 -7.99
CA LEU A 79 -15.66 6.77 -7.77
C LEU A 79 -16.33 7.61 -6.67
N ALA A 80 -17.67 7.65 -6.62
CA ALA A 80 -18.40 8.30 -5.54
C ALA A 80 -18.11 7.64 -4.20
N ASP A 81 -18.14 6.31 -4.11
CA ASP A 81 -17.84 5.55 -2.89
C ASP A 81 -16.41 5.80 -2.38
N VAL A 82 -15.41 5.85 -3.28
CA VAL A 82 -14.03 6.19 -2.92
C VAL A 82 -13.94 7.60 -2.33
N ARG A 83 -14.63 8.60 -2.92
CA ARG A 83 -14.65 9.97 -2.40
C ARG A 83 -15.33 10.06 -1.04
N GLU A 84 -16.56 9.56 -0.96
CA GLU A 84 -17.36 9.63 0.26
C GLU A 84 -16.70 8.93 1.44
N SER A 85 -16.10 7.76 1.20
CA SER A 85 -15.37 7.02 2.24
C SER A 85 -14.10 7.76 2.67
N ALA A 86 -13.38 8.41 1.74
CA ALA A 86 -12.23 9.24 2.06
C ALA A 86 -12.65 10.47 2.90
N ASP A 87 -13.72 11.16 2.51
CA ASP A 87 -14.26 12.32 3.23
C ASP A 87 -14.75 11.94 4.64
N ARG A 88 -15.37 10.76 4.78
CA ARG A 88 -15.75 10.25 6.11
C ARG A 88 -14.52 10.03 6.99
N LEU A 89 -13.50 9.39 6.45
CA LEU A 89 -12.26 9.12 7.19
C LEU A 89 -11.54 10.42 7.57
N ASP A 90 -11.48 11.39 6.66
CA ASP A 90 -10.84 12.69 6.92
C ASP A 90 -11.51 13.42 8.09
N ARG A 91 -12.85 13.46 8.10
CA ARG A 91 -13.61 14.02 9.25
C ARG A 91 -13.31 13.30 10.56
N VAL A 92 -13.13 11.98 10.51
CA VAL A 92 -12.82 11.21 11.74
C VAL A 92 -11.38 11.46 12.18
N PHE A 93 -10.42 11.62 11.27
CA PHE A 93 -9.06 12.05 11.62
C PHE A 93 -9.06 13.44 12.26
N GLY A 94 -9.86 14.39 11.73
CA GLY A 94 -10.05 15.70 12.34
C GLY A 94 -10.57 15.58 13.78
N ALA A 95 -11.61 14.78 14.00
CA ALA A 95 -12.15 14.56 15.36
C ALA A 95 -11.14 13.89 16.32
N VAL A 96 -10.30 12.97 15.84
CA VAL A 96 -9.21 12.39 16.64
C VAL A 96 -8.17 13.44 17.01
N ALA A 97 -7.86 14.37 16.10
CA ALA A 97 -6.94 15.49 16.37
C ALA A 97 -7.52 16.46 17.39
N ASP A 98 -8.78 16.86 17.23
CA ASP A 98 -9.47 17.80 18.13
C ASP A 98 -9.60 17.24 19.56
N ALA A 99 -9.78 15.93 19.69
CA ALA A 99 -9.87 15.23 20.98
C ALA A 99 -8.50 14.82 21.56
N ASP A 100 -7.39 15.09 20.88
CA ASP A 100 -6.04 14.57 21.19
C ASP A 100 -6.00 13.04 21.43
N ALA A 101 -6.81 12.30 20.67
CA ALA A 101 -7.02 10.86 20.86
C ALA A 101 -6.03 10.00 20.06
N TRP A 102 -4.88 10.53 19.67
CA TRP A 102 -3.88 9.82 18.84
C TRP A 102 -3.27 8.58 19.50
N ASN A 103 -3.29 8.52 20.84
CA ASN A 103 -2.81 7.38 21.62
C ASN A 103 -3.91 6.38 22.00
N ALA A 104 -5.18 6.73 21.78
CA ALA A 104 -6.29 5.81 22.03
C ALA A 104 -6.20 4.57 21.14
N THR A 105 -6.62 3.43 21.65
CA THR A 105 -6.59 2.17 20.89
C THR A 105 -7.76 2.10 19.91
N ALA A 106 -7.44 2.06 18.63
CA ALA A 106 -8.39 1.85 17.54
C ALA A 106 -8.14 0.46 16.92
N ASP A 107 -9.11 -0.44 17.01
CA ASP A 107 -8.98 -1.87 16.68
C ASP A 107 -7.88 -2.53 17.55
N ASN A 108 -6.66 -2.65 17.08
CA ASN A 108 -5.56 -3.36 17.75
C ASN A 108 -4.27 -2.53 17.91
N ARG A 109 -4.33 -1.23 17.60
CA ARG A 109 -3.14 -0.35 17.60
C ARG A 109 -3.51 1.11 17.92
N PRO A 110 -2.53 1.96 18.28
CA PRO A 110 -2.79 3.39 18.52
C PRO A 110 -3.36 4.09 17.27
N SER A 111 -4.30 5.00 17.49
CA SER A 111 -5.00 5.77 16.43
C SER A 111 -4.04 6.42 15.43
N ARG A 112 -2.93 7.01 15.90
CA ARG A 112 -1.91 7.63 15.03
C ARG A 112 -1.31 6.68 13.98
N SER A 113 -1.29 5.38 14.25
CA SER A 113 -0.71 4.40 13.33
C SER A 113 -1.55 4.18 12.06
N TRP A 114 -2.84 4.56 12.11
CA TRP A 114 -3.74 4.43 10.98
C TRP A 114 -3.50 5.47 9.89
N ILE A 115 -2.90 6.62 10.21
CA ILE A 115 -2.49 7.62 9.20
C ILE A 115 -1.50 6.97 8.23
N ARG A 116 -0.42 6.38 8.75
CA ARG A 116 0.58 5.72 7.91
C ARG A 116 0.01 4.51 7.19
N ALA A 117 -0.80 3.70 7.88
CA ALA A 117 -1.42 2.53 7.27
C ALA A 117 -2.32 2.95 6.08
N ARG A 118 -3.10 4.04 6.24
CA ARG A 118 -3.92 4.56 5.14
C ARG A 118 -3.08 5.12 3.99
N TRP A 119 -2.01 5.85 4.29
CA TRP A 119 -1.11 6.37 3.27
C TRP A 119 -0.50 5.24 2.43
N GLN A 120 -0.05 4.18 3.08
CA GLN A 120 0.46 2.99 2.41
C GLN A 120 -0.59 2.33 1.49
N GLU A 121 -1.81 2.12 1.97
CA GLU A 121 -2.92 1.58 1.16
C GLU A 121 -3.20 2.44 -0.08
N VAL A 122 -3.24 3.76 0.11
CA VAL A 122 -3.55 4.69 -0.97
C VAL A 122 -2.45 4.70 -2.03
N GLU A 123 -1.18 4.88 -1.66
CA GLU A 123 -0.09 5.00 -2.63
C GLU A 123 0.18 3.69 -3.36
N VAL A 124 0.11 2.55 -2.68
CA VAL A 124 0.35 1.26 -3.30
C VAL A 124 -0.79 0.88 -4.24
N HIS A 125 -2.04 1.00 -3.80
CA HIS A 125 -3.18 0.63 -4.62
C HIS A 125 -3.54 1.64 -5.73
N ARG A 126 -3.01 2.86 -5.65
CA ARG A 126 -3.05 3.83 -6.75
C ARG A 126 -2.28 3.34 -7.98
N ILE A 127 -1.17 2.61 -7.76
CA ILE A 127 -0.46 1.89 -8.83
C ILE A 127 -1.34 0.76 -9.37
N ASP A 128 -1.92 -0.05 -8.50
CA ASP A 128 -2.71 -1.21 -8.88
C ASP A 128 -3.97 -0.85 -9.68
N ALA A 129 -4.54 0.32 -9.44
CA ALA A 129 -5.71 0.80 -10.19
C ALA A 129 -5.41 1.13 -11.66
N ASP A 130 -4.13 1.12 -12.07
CA ASP A 130 -3.69 1.43 -13.43
C ASP A 130 -4.25 2.78 -13.93
N SER A 131 -4.05 3.82 -13.12
CA SER A 131 -4.53 5.17 -13.35
C SER A 131 -3.51 6.06 -14.08
N GLY A 132 -2.48 5.48 -14.70
CA GLY A 132 -1.35 6.23 -15.27
C GLY A 132 -0.43 6.85 -14.20
N TYR A 133 -0.66 6.56 -12.92
CA TYR A 133 0.25 6.91 -11.84
C TYR A 133 1.33 5.84 -11.72
N THR A 134 2.59 6.24 -11.70
CA THR A 134 3.74 5.35 -11.73
C THR A 134 4.55 5.41 -10.44
N VAL A 135 5.31 4.36 -10.13
CA VAL A 135 6.05 4.20 -8.86
C VAL A 135 7.14 5.26 -8.66
N ASP A 136 7.73 5.78 -9.73
CA ASP A 136 8.69 6.88 -9.71
C ASP A 136 8.08 8.25 -9.35
N ARG A 137 6.74 8.32 -9.28
CA ARG A 137 5.97 9.49 -8.84
C ARG A 137 5.50 9.39 -7.39
N TRP A 138 5.86 8.35 -6.66
CA TRP A 138 5.59 8.29 -5.23
C TRP A 138 6.19 9.49 -4.50
N PRO A 139 5.52 10.04 -3.47
CA PRO A 139 6.13 11.08 -2.64
C PRO A 139 7.45 10.60 -2.03
N ALA A 140 8.47 11.44 -2.07
CA ALA A 140 9.79 11.10 -1.53
C ALA A 140 9.70 10.67 -0.05
N GLU A 141 8.88 11.38 0.74
CA GLU A 141 8.65 11.07 2.16
C GLU A 141 7.97 9.70 2.36
N PHE A 142 7.10 9.29 1.42
CA PHE A 142 6.50 7.96 1.45
C PHE A 142 7.56 6.87 1.26
N VAL A 143 8.42 7.04 0.27
CA VAL A 143 9.52 6.11 0.00
C VAL A 143 10.50 6.06 1.17
N ALA A 144 10.92 7.23 1.69
CA ALA A 144 11.82 7.34 2.84
C ALA A 144 11.25 6.66 4.10
N LEU A 145 9.93 6.73 4.29
CA LEU A 145 9.25 6.12 5.43
C LEU A 145 9.12 4.61 5.31
N LEU A 146 8.78 4.10 4.12
CA LEU A 146 8.35 2.71 3.94
C LEU A 146 9.49 1.79 3.52
N LEU A 147 10.40 2.23 2.65
CA LEU A 147 11.49 1.41 2.13
C LEU A 147 12.35 0.78 3.23
N PRO A 148 12.90 1.53 4.20
CA PRO A 148 13.73 0.92 5.25
C PRO A 148 12.96 -0.15 6.05
N ARG A 149 11.70 0.10 6.37
CA ARG A 149 10.84 -0.82 7.14
C ARG A 149 10.60 -2.15 6.45
N LEU A 150 10.42 -2.12 5.11
CA LEU A 150 10.22 -3.35 4.34
C LEU A 150 11.55 -4.04 4.06
N ALA A 151 12.62 -3.29 3.85
CA ALA A 151 13.95 -3.83 3.65
C ALA A 151 14.50 -4.50 4.92
N ASP A 152 14.22 -3.96 6.11
CA ASP A 152 14.56 -4.57 7.40
C ASP A 152 13.85 -5.93 7.61
N ARG A 153 12.77 -6.21 6.87
CA ARG A 153 12.07 -7.51 6.89
C ARG A 153 12.51 -8.47 5.79
N LEU A 154 13.50 -8.12 4.99
CA LEU A 154 14.03 -9.01 3.96
C LEU A 154 14.47 -10.38 4.49
N PRO A 155 15.10 -10.52 5.70
CA PRO A 155 15.43 -11.84 6.24
C PRO A 155 14.24 -12.77 6.39
N ASP A 156 13.05 -12.26 6.65
CA ASP A 156 11.83 -13.06 6.81
C ASP A 156 11.17 -13.43 5.46
N ARG A 157 11.57 -12.76 4.38
CA ARG A 157 10.88 -12.81 3.08
C ARG A 157 11.71 -13.34 1.94
N ALA A 158 13.01 -13.17 2.00
CA ALA A 158 13.93 -13.65 0.97
C ALA A 158 14.06 -15.18 1.04
N ARG A 159 14.08 -15.82 -0.15
CA ARG A 159 14.24 -17.28 -0.26
C ARG A 159 15.70 -17.73 -0.28
N GLY A 160 16.65 -16.81 -0.20
CA GLY A 160 18.07 -17.07 -0.25
C GLY A 160 18.89 -15.83 0.06
N PRO A 161 20.22 -15.93 -0.02
CA PRO A 161 21.12 -14.81 0.25
C PRO A 161 20.89 -13.68 -0.75
N LEU A 162 20.80 -12.46 -0.25
CA LEU A 162 20.43 -11.28 -1.00
C LEU A 162 21.17 -10.06 -0.49
N ARG A 163 21.58 -9.19 -1.39
CA ARG A 163 22.11 -7.87 -1.08
C ARG A 163 21.30 -6.82 -1.85
N LEU A 164 20.56 -5.99 -1.13
CA LEU A 164 19.86 -4.84 -1.69
C LEU A 164 20.71 -3.58 -1.48
N GLU A 165 20.99 -2.85 -2.54
CA GLU A 165 21.66 -1.54 -2.49
C GLU A 165 20.83 -0.48 -3.20
N VAL A 166 20.56 0.63 -2.51
CA VAL A 166 19.92 1.81 -3.11
C VAL A 166 20.96 2.64 -3.84
N THR A 167 20.77 2.87 -5.14
CA THR A 167 21.66 3.73 -5.93
C THR A 167 21.28 5.20 -5.80
N ALA A 168 22.25 6.10 -6.05
CA ALA A 168 21.98 7.55 -6.04
C ALA A 168 21.23 8.00 -7.31
N ASP A 169 21.54 7.37 -8.44
CA ASP A 169 20.97 7.75 -9.73
C ASP A 169 19.49 7.42 -9.78
N GLY A 170 18.68 8.42 -10.13
CA GLY A 170 17.23 8.30 -10.22
C GLY A 170 16.47 8.18 -8.90
N SER A 171 17.15 8.15 -7.75
CA SER A 171 16.49 8.07 -6.43
C SER A 171 15.78 9.37 -6.04
N LEU A 172 14.64 9.24 -5.37
CA LEU A 172 13.83 10.36 -4.84
C LEU A 172 14.46 10.93 -3.56
N ASN A 173 15.18 10.10 -2.80
CA ASN A 173 15.78 10.46 -1.52
C ASN A 173 17.31 10.28 -1.54
N PRO A 174 18.08 11.36 -1.69
CA PRO A 174 19.54 11.27 -1.67
C PRO A 174 20.13 10.64 -0.40
N GLU A 175 19.46 10.81 0.74
CA GLU A 175 19.88 10.23 2.03
C GLU A 175 19.73 8.71 2.11
N LEU A 176 18.97 8.09 1.22
CA LEU A 176 18.89 6.64 1.11
C LEU A 176 19.95 6.06 0.18
N ALA A 177 20.61 6.88 -0.62
CA ALA A 177 21.63 6.44 -1.54
C ALA A 177 22.82 5.79 -0.79
N GLY A 178 23.28 4.67 -1.31
CA GLY A 178 24.35 3.87 -0.71
C GLY A 178 23.92 3.02 0.48
N ARG A 179 22.65 3.07 0.92
CA ARG A 179 22.16 2.14 1.95
C ARG A 179 22.13 0.73 1.40
N VAL A 180 22.54 -0.20 2.26
CA VAL A 180 22.63 -1.63 1.92
C VAL A 180 21.94 -2.45 2.99
N TRP A 181 21.13 -3.42 2.54
CA TRP A 181 20.57 -4.49 3.39
C TRP A 181 21.07 -5.83 2.89
N VAL A 182 21.49 -6.70 3.80
CA VAL A 182 22.05 -8.01 3.48
C VAL A 182 21.26 -9.09 4.19
N VAL A 183 20.80 -10.08 3.41
CA VAL A 183 20.31 -11.34 3.92
C VAL A 183 21.43 -12.36 3.73
N PRO A 184 22.03 -12.89 4.81
CA PRO A 184 23.12 -13.84 4.72
C PRO A 184 22.66 -15.18 4.14
N GLY A 185 23.58 -15.87 3.45
CA GLY A 185 23.38 -17.27 3.03
C GLY A 185 23.35 -18.19 4.25
N GLN A 186 22.71 -19.36 4.05
CA GLN A 186 22.81 -20.49 4.98
C GLN A 186 24.11 -21.27 4.71
N ASP A 187 24.48 -22.16 5.61
CA ASP A 187 25.65 -23.03 5.43
C ASP A 187 25.29 -24.22 4.50
N PRO A 188 26.04 -24.50 3.40
CA PRO A 188 27.19 -23.76 2.88
C PRO A 188 26.79 -22.38 2.29
N PRO A 189 27.65 -21.37 2.42
CA PRO A 189 27.33 -20.04 1.94
C PRO A 189 27.21 -20.03 0.41
N ALA A 190 26.08 -19.52 -0.08
CA ALA A 190 25.91 -19.16 -1.49
C ALA A 190 26.19 -17.67 -1.66
N ASP A 191 26.68 -17.27 -2.82
CA ASP A 191 26.85 -15.85 -3.11
C ASP A 191 25.48 -15.15 -3.11
N PRO A 192 25.37 -13.95 -2.51
CA PRO A 192 24.13 -13.22 -2.50
C PRO A 192 23.73 -12.74 -3.90
N VAL A 193 22.44 -12.77 -4.18
CA VAL A 193 21.90 -12.08 -5.35
C VAL A 193 22.00 -10.57 -5.11
N ASP A 194 22.76 -9.88 -5.96
CA ASP A 194 22.86 -8.42 -5.91
C ASP A 194 21.64 -7.77 -6.60
N VAL A 195 20.91 -6.98 -5.84
CA VAL A 195 19.78 -6.17 -6.31
C VAL A 195 20.13 -4.70 -6.11
N ARG A 196 20.16 -3.93 -7.20
CA ARG A 196 20.58 -2.51 -7.16
C ARG A 196 19.63 -1.66 -7.98
N GLY A 197 19.29 -0.48 -7.45
CA GLY A 197 18.46 0.48 -8.16
C GLY A 197 18.01 1.64 -7.29
N PRO A 198 17.25 2.59 -7.86
CA PRO A 198 16.72 3.72 -7.13
C PRO A 198 15.75 3.29 -6.04
N ASP A 199 15.59 4.13 -5.03
CA ASP A 199 14.79 3.87 -3.83
C ASP A 199 13.31 3.52 -4.13
N TRP A 200 12.68 4.23 -5.07
CA TRP A 200 11.30 3.94 -5.48
C TRP A 200 11.16 2.57 -6.16
N ALA A 201 12.16 2.16 -6.96
CA ALA A 201 12.14 0.86 -7.62
C ALA A 201 12.35 -0.28 -6.61
N ALA A 202 13.27 -0.09 -5.66
CA ALA A 202 13.44 -1.00 -4.52
C ALA A 202 12.14 -1.15 -3.72
N LEU A 203 11.45 -0.03 -3.43
CA LEU A 203 10.16 -0.08 -2.74
C LEU A 203 9.08 -0.79 -3.55
N ALA A 204 9.01 -0.57 -4.87
CA ALA A 204 8.06 -1.24 -5.75
C ALA A 204 8.26 -2.76 -5.73
N TRP A 205 9.50 -3.22 -5.83
CA TRP A 205 9.83 -4.63 -5.69
C TRP A 205 9.45 -5.18 -4.31
N LEU A 206 9.81 -4.48 -3.24
CA LEU A 206 9.48 -4.90 -1.87
C LEU A 206 7.97 -4.95 -1.60
N THR A 207 7.16 -4.20 -2.33
CA THR A 207 5.70 -4.24 -2.24
C THR A 207 5.05 -5.20 -3.25
N GLY A 208 5.86 -5.95 -4.01
CA GLY A 208 5.37 -6.91 -4.99
C GLY A 208 4.91 -6.29 -6.32
N ARG A 209 5.23 -5.01 -6.57
CA ARG A 209 4.93 -4.30 -7.83
C ARG A 209 6.11 -4.38 -8.80
N THR A 210 6.66 -5.59 -8.91
CA THR A 210 7.85 -5.87 -9.72
C THR A 210 7.69 -5.48 -11.18
N SER A 211 6.51 -5.67 -11.76
CA SER A 211 6.23 -5.26 -13.15
C SER A 211 6.30 -3.74 -13.36
N ALA A 212 6.11 -2.95 -12.31
CA ALA A 212 6.17 -1.49 -12.38
C ALA A 212 7.60 -0.93 -12.31
N VAL A 213 8.61 -1.77 -12.03
CA VAL A 213 10.02 -1.35 -11.91
C VAL A 213 10.68 -1.13 -13.26
N GLY A 214 10.22 -1.82 -14.31
CA GLY A 214 10.79 -1.73 -15.66
C GLY A 214 12.28 -2.10 -15.67
N GLU A 215 13.07 -1.30 -16.38
CA GLU A 215 14.53 -1.48 -16.50
C GLU A 215 15.33 -0.90 -15.34
N ALA A 216 14.68 -0.19 -14.41
CA ALA A 216 15.37 0.45 -13.28
C ALA A 216 16.04 -0.56 -12.34
N MET A 217 15.54 -1.79 -12.30
CA MET A 217 16.15 -2.91 -11.58
C MET A 217 15.95 -4.20 -12.35
N THR A 218 16.97 -5.07 -12.36
CA THR A 218 16.94 -6.35 -13.07
C THR A 218 17.23 -7.52 -12.14
N ALA A 219 16.95 -8.74 -12.61
CA ALA A 219 17.21 -9.98 -11.87
C ALA A 219 16.59 -10.02 -10.46
N LEU A 220 15.37 -9.49 -10.33
CA LEU A 220 14.68 -9.41 -9.05
C LEU A 220 14.24 -10.79 -8.56
N PRO A 221 14.74 -11.28 -7.42
CA PRO A 221 14.28 -12.54 -6.85
C PRO A 221 12.84 -12.41 -6.30
N GLU A 222 12.13 -13.52 -6.31
CA GLU A 222 10.83 -13.59 -5.65
C GLU A 222 10.97 -13.44 -4.14
N LEU A 223 10.09 -12.64 -3.57
CA LEU A 223 9.96 -12.47 -2.12
C LEU A 223 8.66 -13.11 -1.60
N GLY A 224 8.67 -13.52 -0.35
CA GLY A 224 7.44 -13.83 0.37
C GLY A 224 6.51 -12.63 0.52
N PRO A 225 5.25 -12.82 1.01
CA PRO A 225 4.29 -11.75 1.18
C PRO A 225 4.86 -10.59 2.00
N TRP A 226 4.45 -9.36 1.68
CA TRP A 226 4.93 -8.15 2.35
C TRP A 226 3.98 -7.64 3.46
N LEU A 227 2.73 -8.15 3.48
CA LEU A 227 1.69 -7.93 4.50
C LEU A 227 1.33 -9.23 5.22
#